data_6b54029af4ba495881364e8c1da65f84
#
_entry.id   6b54029af4ba495881364e8c1da65f84
#
_cell.length_a   1.000
_cell.length_b   1.000
_cell.length_c   1.000
_cell.angle_alpha   90.00
_cell.angle_beta   90.00
_cell.angle_gamma   90.00
#
_symmetry.space_group_name_H-M   'P 1'
#
loop_
_entity.id
_entity.type
_entity.pdbx_description
1 polymer ?
#
loop_
_entity_poly.entity_id
_entity_poly.type
_entity_poly.pdbx_seq_one_letter_code
_entity_poly.pdbx_strand_id
1 'polypeptide(L)'
;MAKTMTIDGNTAAAHVAYAFSDVAAIYPITPSSPMAEVADDWAANGRVNLFGQKVKIAEMQSEAGAAGAVHGSLKAGALTTTFTASQGLLLMIPNMYKIAGEQLPAVFHVSARALAYHALSIFGDHSD
;
A
#
# COMPACT_ATOMS: atom_id res chain seq x y z
N MET A 1 -3.71 -21.80 -21.07
CA MET A 1 -4.44 -22.02 -19.80
C MET A 1 -4.03 -20.95 -18.81
N ALA A 2 -4.98 -20.34 -18.11
CA ALA A 2 -4.67 -19.42 -17.01
C ALA A 2 -3.95 -20.18 -15.90
N LYS A 3 -2.84 -19.60 -15.40
CA LYS A 3 -2.17 -20.16 -14.22
C LYS A 3 -2.99 -19.77 -12.99
N THR A 4 -3.35 -20.74 -12.17
CA THR A 4 -4.02 -20.51 -10.89
C THR A 4 -3.03 -20.78 -9.75
N MET A 5 -3.18 -20.05 -8.65
CA MET A 5 -2.32 -20.16 -7.47
C MET A 5 -3.19 -19.96 -6.21
N THR A 6 -2.90 -20.72 -5.18
CA THR A 6 -3.49 -20.49 -3.85
C THR A 6 -2.55 -19.55 -3.08
N ILE A 7 -3.05 -18.38 -2.74
CA ILE A 7 -2.30 -17.33 -2.04
C ILE A 7 -3.18 -16.66 -0.99
N ASP A 8 -2.58 -15.96 -0.03
CA ASP A 8 -3.31 -15.14 0.93
C ASP A 8 -3.78 -13.81 0.31
N GLY A 9 -4.67 -13.11 1.01
CA GLY A 9 -5.26 -11.86 0.53
C GLY A 9 -4.25 -10.72 0.37
N ASN A 10 -3.26 -10.62 1.26
CA ASN A 10 -2.20 -9.60 1.15
C ASN A 10 -1.38 -9.80 -0.12
N THR A 11 -0.97 -11.04 -0.39
CA THR A 11 -0.21 -11.37 -1.61
C THR A 11 -1.04 -11.10 -2.87
N ALA A 12 -2.34 -11.42 -2.84
CA ALA A 12 -3.25 -11.15 -3.96
C ALA A 12 -3.40 -9.64 -4.23
N ALA A 13 -3.61 -8.85 -3.18
CA ALA A 13 -3.70 -7.39 -3.29
C ALA A 13 -2.38 -6.78 -3.80
N ALA A 14 -1.24 -7.19 -3.22
CA ALA A 14 0.08 -6.73 -3.65
C ALA A 14 0.38 -7.09 -5.10
N HIS A 15 -0.09 -8.26 -5.58
CA HIS A 15 0.11 -8.68 -6.97
C HIS A 15 -0.51 -7.72 -7.97
N VAL A 16 -1.76 -7.29 -7.71
CA VAL A 16 -2.46 -6.33 -8.56
C VAL A 16 -1.87 -4.93 -8.39
N ALA A 17 -1.63 -4.50 -7.15
CA ALA A 17 -1.03 -3.20 -6.85
C ALA A 17 0.32 -3.03 -7.57
N TYR A 18 1.18 -4.03 -7.52
CA TYR A 18 2.48 -4.01 -8.20
C TYR A 18 2.34 -3.84 -9.71
N ALA A 19 1.37 -4.54 -10.31
CA ALA A 19 1.16 -4.48 -11.76
C ALA A 19 0.80 -3.09 -12.26
N PHE A 20 0.09 -2.29 -11.46
CA PHE A 20 -0.42 -0.97 -11.86
C PHE A 20 0.31 0.22 -11.23
N SER A 21 1.40 0.00 -10.48
CA SER A 21 2.10 1.08 -9.79
C SER A 21 3.51 1.27 -10.32
N ASP A 22 3.98 2.52 -10.31
CA ASP A 22 5.37 2.89 -10.53
C ASP A 22 6.13 2.97 -9.21
N VAL A 23 5.42 3.42 -8.15
CA VAL A 23 5.97 3.62 -6.80
C VAL A 23 5.02 3.05 -5.76
N ALA A 24 5.57 2.43 -4.72
CA ALA A 24 4.87 2.16 -3.47
C ALA A 24 5.61 2.86 -2.33
N ALA A 25 4.97 3.86 -1.73
CA ALA A 25 5.52 4.53 -0.55
C ALA A 25 4.85 3.92 0.69
N ILE A 26 5.67 3.36 1.58
CA ILE A 26 5.20 2.48 2.65
C ILE A 26 5.74 2.88 4.03
N TYR A 27 5.01 2.51 5.06
CA TYR A 27 5.51 2.37 6.42
C TYR A 27 4.91 1.08 6.99
N PRO A 28 5.71 0.00 7.12
CA PRO A 28 5.20 -1.33 7.44
C PRO A 28 4.47 -1.36 8.78
N ILE A 29 3.30 -1.99 8.79
CA ILE A 29 2.50 -2.24 9.99
C ILE A 29 1.76 -3.58 9.84
N THR A 30 1.79 -4.41 10.89
CA THR A 30 1.04 -5.67 10.92
C THR A 30 -0.47 -5.39 11.00
N PRO A 31 -1.32 -6.08 10.21
CA PRO A 31 -1.05 -7.25 9.37
C PRO A 31 -0.76 -6.94 7.89
N SER A 32 -0.51 -5.70 7.50
CA SER A 32 -0.29 -5.33 6.09
C SER A 32 1.15 -5.52 5.59
N SER A 33 2.13 -5.68 6.49
CA SER A 33 3.55 -5.80 6.13
C SER A 33 3.85 -6.80 5.01
N PRO A 34 3.22 -7.99 4.94
CA PRO A 34 3.46 -8.92 3.85
C PRO A 34 3.20 -8.36 2.46
N MET A 35 2.29 -7.38 2.28
CA MET A 35 2.10 -6.72 0.99
C MET A 35 3.36 -5.97 0.53
N ALA A 36 3.97 -5.23 1.45
CA ALA A 36 5.19 -4.49 1.18
C ALA A 36 6.39 -5.41 0.95
N GLU A 37 6.53 -6.45 1.79
CA GLU A 37 7.61 -7.43 1.73
C GLU A 37 7.64 -8.17 0.37
N VAL A 38 6.49 -8.69 -0.08
CA VAL A 38 6.43 -9.39 -1.38
C VAL A 38 6.64 -8.42 -2.55
N ALA A 39 6.17 -7.19 -2.45
CA ALA A 39 6.38 -6.19 -3.49
C ALA A 39 7.87 -5.81 -3.61
N ASP A 40 8.56 -5.66 -2.48
CA ASP A 40 10.01 -5.38 -2.45
C ASP A 40 10.82 -6.56 -3.00
N ASP A 41 10.49 -7.78 -2.58
CA ASP A 41 11.12 -9.01 -3.11
C ASP A 41 10.94 -9.10 -4.64
N TRP A 42 9.74 -8.86 -5.16
CA TRP A 42 9.52 -8.86 -6.61
C TRP A 42 10.34 -7.79 -7.32
N ALA A 43 10.43 -6.58 -6.77
CA ALA A 43 11.24 -5.51 -7.34
C ALA A 43 12.73 -5.87 -7.35
N ALA A 44 13.24 -6.42 -6.24
CA ALA A 44 14.62 -6.89 -6.10
C ALA A 44 14.95 -7.98 -7.12
N ASN A 45 14.01 -8.92 -7.36
CA ASN A 45 14.15 -10.01 -8.32
C ASN A 45 13.86 -9.62 -9.78
N GLY A 46 13.67 -8.34 -10.07
CA GLY A 46 13.57 -7.84 -11.42
C GLY A 46 12.18 -7.93 -12.06
N ARG A 47 11.13 -8.23 -11.28
CA ARG A 47 9.76 -8.17 -11.79
C ARG A 47 9.44 -6.77 -12.28
N VAL A 48 8.76 -6.68 -13.40
CA VAL A 48 8.28 -5.40 -13.95
C VAL A 48 6.75 -5.28 -13.82
N ASN A 49 6.28 -4.04 -13.74
CA ASN A 49 4.85 -3.71 -13.80
C ASN A 49 4.32 -3.85 -15.23
N LEU A 50 3.05 -3.51 -15.46
CA LEU A 50 2.43 -3.55 -16.78
C LEU A 50 3.06 -2.55 -17.78
N PHE A 51 3.78 -1.58 -17.30
CA PHE A 51 4.44 -0.55 -18.10
C PHE A 51 5.91 -0.87 -18.40
N GLY A 52 6.38 -2.07 -18.01
CA GLY A 52 7.74 -2.54 -18.27
C GLY A 52 8.80 -2.00 -17.32
N GLN A 53 8.41 -1.44 -16.17
CA GLN A 53 9.31 -0.86 -15.18
C GLN A 53 9.25 -1.62 -13.86
N LYS A 54 10.36 -1.61 -13.11
CA LYS A 54 10.35 -2.07 -11.73
C LYS A 54 9.61 -1.07 -10.86
N VAL A 55 8.78 -1.55 -9.95
CA VAL A 55 8.16 -0.69 -8.93
C VAL A 55 9.22 -0.23 -7.94
N LYS A 56 9.28 1.05 -7.67
CA LYS A 56 10.15 1.62 -6.63
C LYS A 56 9.44 1.50 -5.29
N ILE A 57 9.98 0.69 -4.41
CA ILE A 57 9.51 0.61 -3.02
C ILE A 57 10.30 1.62 -2.19
N ALA A 58 9.60 2.52 -1.50
CA ALA A 58 10.19 3.55 -0.66
C ALA A 58 9.62 3.46 0.75
N GLU A 59 10.43 3.04 1.71
CA GLU A 59 10.05 3.00 3.12
C GLU A 59 10.26 4.38 3.74
N MET A 60 9.21 4.85 4.41
CA MET A 60 9.15 6.17 5.05
C MET A 60 9.28 6.03 6.57
N GLN A 61 9.17 7.14 7.31
CA GLN A 61 9.37 7.16 8.77
C GLN A 61 8.06 7.17 9.56
N SER A 62 6.93 7.25 8.87
CA SER A 62 5.59 7.18 9.46
C SER A 62 4.55 7.00 8.37
N GLU A 63 3.32 6.60 8.76
CA GLU A 63 2.20 6.49 7.82
C GLU A 63 1.84 7.85 7.20
N ALA A 64 1.85 8.92 7.99
CA ALA A 64 1.64 10.27 7.47
C ALA A 64 2.73 10.67 6.46
N GLY A 65 3.98 10.29 6.72
CA GLY A 65 5.10 10.48 5.80
C GLY A 65 4.91 9.67 4.50
N ALA A 66 4.46 8.42 4.61
CA ALA A 66 4.15 7.57 3.45
C ALA A 66 3.04 8.20 2.59
N ALA A 67 1.95 8.68 3.22
CA ALA A 67 0.87 9.36 2.51
C ALA A 67 1.32 10.67 1.85
N GLY A 68 2.23 11.42 2.49
CA GLY A 68 2.85 12.60 1.91
C GLY A 68 3.71 12.27 0.68
N ALA A 69 4.47 11.20 0.74
CA ALA A 69 5.27 10.70 -0.39
C ALA A 69 4.37 10.20 -1.54
N VAL A 70 3.26 9.50 -1.22
CA VAL A 70 2.23 9.14 -2.22
C VAL A 70 1.72 10.38 -2.93
N HIS A 71 1.31 11.40 -2.17
CA HIS A 71 0.81 12.66 -2.72
C HIS A 71 1.84 13.32 -3.66
N GLY A 72 3.08 13.50 -3.20
CA GLY A 72 4.14 14.10 -4.01
C GLY A 72 4.47 13.32 -5.27
N SER A 73 4.53 12.00 -5.17
CA SER A 73 4.81 11.10 -6.29
C SER A 73 3.69 11.16 -7.36
N LEU A 74 2.42 11.15 -6.93
CA LEU A 74 1.27 11.33 -7.82
C LEU A 74 1.29 12.69 -8.51
N LYS A 75 1.65 13.77 -7.81
CA LYS A 75 1.81 15.11 -8.40
C LYS A 75 2.91 15.15 -9.45
N ALA A 76 3.95 14.35 -9.29
CA ALA A 76 5.02 14.20 -10.27
C ALA A 76 4.64 13.31 -11.48
N GLY A 77 3.44 12.71 -11.46
CA GLY A 77 2.91 11.91 -12.56
C GLY A 77 3.17 10.41 -12.47
N ALA A 78 3.71 9.92 -11.35
CA ALA A 78 3.92 8.49 -11.14
C ALA A 78 2.69 7.83 -10.50
N LEU A 79 2.23 6.71 -11.02
CA LEU A 79 1.18 5.92 -10.39
C LEU A 79 1.71 5.34 -9.08
N THR A 80 1.11 5.77 -7.99
CA THR A 80 1.65 5.48 -6.65
C THR A 80 0.59 4.87 -5.75
N THR A 81 1.00 3.85 -5.00
CA THR A 81 0.18 3.16 -4.01
C THR A 81 0.84 3.14 -2.64
N THR A 82 0.09 2.70 -1.63
CA THR A 82 0.61 2.42 -0.29
C THR A 82 -0.10 1.19 0.30
N PHE A 83 0.58 0.55 1.25
CA PHE A 83 0.08 -0.58 2.02
C PHE A 83 0.09 -0.20 3.49
N THR A 84 -1.03 -0.35 4.17
CA THR A 84 -1.16 0.02 5.58
C THR A 84 -2.20 -0.84 6.29
N ALA A 85 -2.40 -0.62 7.59
CA ALA A 85 -3.49 -1.20 8.35
C ALA A 85 -4.47 -0.10 8.78
N SER A 86 -5.59 -0.48 9.38
CA SER A 86 -6.65 0.44 9.80
C SER A 86 -6.12 1.62 10.64
N GLN A 87 -5.20 1.37 11.58
CA GLN A 87 -4.61 2.43 12.42
C GLN A 87 -3.73 3.38 11.61
N GLY A 88 -2.93 2.87 10.68
CA GLY A 88 -2.08 3.69 9.81
C GLY A 88 -2.91 4.55 8.86
N LEU A 89 -4.05 4.04 8.39
CA LEU A 89 -4.97 4.79 7.55
C LEU A 89 -5.47 6.07 8.25
N LEU A 90 -5.73 6.02 9.55
CA LEU A 90 -6.15 7.20 10.32
C LEU A 90 -5.11 8.33 10.27
N LEU A 91 -3.82 8.00 10.24
CA LEU A 91 -2.73 8.97 10.13
C LEU A 91 -2.56 9.50 8.70
N MET A 92 -3.13 8.83 7.72
CA MET A 92 -3.07 9.23 6.30
C MET A 92 -4.20 10.17 5.87
N ILE A 93 -5.27 10.26 6.64
CA ILE A 93 -6.50 10.99 6.29
C ILE A 93 -6.25 12.42 5.78
N PRO A 94 -5.43 13.26 6.42
CA PRO A 94 -5.20 14.63 5.92
C PRO A 94 -4.63 14.67 4.50
N ASN A 95 -3.76 13.72 4.15
CA ASN A 95 -3.21 13.62 2.79
C ASN A 95 -4.23 13.01 1.81
N MET A 96 -5.09 12.11 2.27
CA MET A 96 -6.18 11.56 1.44
C MET A 96 -7.11 12.67 0.94
N TYR A 97 -7.47 13.63 1.81
CA TYR A 97 -8.26 14.80 1.40
C TYR A 97 -7.57 15.65 0.34
N LYS A 98 -6.25 15.84 0.44
CA LYS A 98 -5.47 16.58 -0.56
C LYS A 98 -5.44 15.85 -1.90
N ILE A 99 -5.15 14.54 -1.86
CA ILE A 99 -5.12 13.67 -3.04
C ILE A 99 -6.47 13.68 -3.75
N ALA A 100 -7.57 13.52 -2.99
CA ALA A 100 -8.93 13.56 -3.51
C ALA A 100 -9.29 14.93 -4.08
N GLY A 101 -8.97 16.01 -3.37
CA GLY A 101 -9.24 17.39 -3.80
C GLY A 101 -8.50 17.76 -5.09
N GLU A 102 -7.33 17.18 -5.31
CA GLU A 102 -6.55 17.37 -6.54
C GLU A 102 -6.87 16.32 -7.63
N GLN A 103 -7.83 15.42 -7.37
CA GLN A 103 -8.26 14.35 -8.30
C GLN A 103 -7.11 13.45 -8.79
N LEU A 104 -6.16 13.15 -7.90
CA LEU A 104 -5.02 12.29 -8.21
C LEU A 104 -5.40 10.81 -8.10
N PRO A 105 -4.97 9.95 -9.03
CA PRO A 105 -5.31 8.53 -9.04
C PRO A 105 -4.49 7.76 -8.00
N ALA A 106 -5.08 7.44 -6.87
CA ALA A 106 -4.42 6.69 -5.81
C ALA A 106 -5.25 5.50 -5.34
N VAL A 107 -4.58 4.42 -4.99
CA VAL A 107 -5.18 3.27 -4.29
C VAL A 107 -4.44 3.03 -3.00
N PHE A 108 -5.18 2.99 -1.89
CA PHE A 108 -4.68 2.65 -0.57
C PHE A 108 -5.13 1.23 -0.24
N HIS A 109 -4.18 0.33 0.00
CA HIS A 109 -4.46 -1.05 0.38
C HIS A 109 -4.38 -1.17 1.89
N VAL A 110 -5.49 -1.57 2.50
CA VAL A 110 -5.62 -1.59 3.96
C VAL A 110 -5.96 -3.00 4.43
N SER A 111 -5.11 -3.57 5.26
CA SER A 111 -5.42 -4.79 5.99
C SER A 111 -6.09 -4.43 7.31
N ALA A 112 -7.30 -4.93 7.54
CA ALA A 112 -8.09 -4.61 8.71
C ALA A 112 -7.37 -5.01 10.02
N ARG A 113 -7.43 -4.12 11.00
CA ARG A 113 -6.88 -4.30 12.33
C ARG A 113 -7.71 -3.52 13.35
N ALA A 114 -7.89 -4.07 14.54
CA ALA A 114 -8.65 -3.41 15.62
C ALA A 114 -8.14 -1.98 15.89
N LEU A 115 -9.07 -1.03 15.94
CA LEU A 115 -8.75 0.40 16.02
C LEU A 115 -8.65 0.93 17.45
N ALA A 116 -9.61 0.60 18.30
CA ALA A 116 -9.79 1.28 19.58
C ALA A 116 -9.59 0.33 20.77
N TYR A 117 -10.66 -0.30 21.25
CA TYR A 117 -10.63 -1.09 22.48
C TYR A 117 -9.66 -2.26 22.42
N HIS A 118 -9.57 -2.93 21.29
CA HIS A 118 -8.66 -4.04 21.04
C HIS A 118 -7.42 -3.60 20.21
N ALA A 119 -6.97 -2.37 20.41
CA ALA A 119 -5.91 -1.75 19.57
C ALA A 119 -4.58 -2.54 19.56
N LEU A 120 -4.33 -3.42 20.54
CA LEU A 120 -3.17 -4.32 20.53
C LEU A 120 -3.42 -5.60 19.71
N SER A 121 -4.66 -5.88 19.31
CA SER A 121 -4.97 -6.99 18.43
C SER A 121 -4.61 -6.64 17.00
N ILE A 122 -3.90 -7.55 16.33
CA ILE A 122 -3.59 -7.43 14.89
C ILE A 122 -4.70 -8.01 14.00
N PHE A 123 -5.75 -8.53 14.59
CA PHE A 123 -6.91 -9.08 13.88
C PHE A 123 -7.96 -7.98 13.72
N GLY A 124 -8.62 -7.98 12.57
CA GLY A 124 -9.75 -7.11 12.31
C GLY A 124 -10.99 -7.48 13.13
N ASP A 125 -11.86 -6.52 13.35
CA ASP A 125 -13.19 -6.73 13.93
C ASP A 125 -14.24 -5.89 13.18
N HIS A 126 -15.49 -5.96 13.64
CA HIS A 126 -16.62 -5.27 12.97
C HIS A 126 -16.58 -3.74 13.08
N SER A 127 -15.68 -3.17 13.84
CA SER A 127 -15.52 -1.71 14.03
C SER A 127 -14.40 -1.09 13.19
N ASP A 128 -13.71 -1.91 12.41
CA ASP A 128 -12.56 -1.47 11.57
C ASP A 128 -12.99 -0.68 10.31
#